data_207dd4575e2bbaa5d135fd558d3e1e56
#
_entry.id   207dd4575e2bbaa5d135fd558d3e1e56
#
_cell.length_a   1.000
_cell.length_b   1.000
_cell.length_c   1.000
_cell.angle_alpha   90.00
_cell.angle_beta   90.00
_cell.angle_gamma   90.00
#
_symmetry.space_group_name_H-M   'P 1'
#
loop_
_entity.id
_entity.type
_entity.pdbx_description
1 polymer ?
#
loop_
_entity_poly.entity_id
_entity_poly.type
_entity_poly.pdbx_seq_one_letter_code
_entity_poly.pdbx_strand_id
1 'polypeptide(L)'
;EATLPFVAGFQNGRPVVTIKAVNDLGGNESTLTLDEAASVAVTRPETPSQLYLVDDLGNVYEMDKESQNETDYSFRTSAADLAGIGDHFKVAEKIINNKPDYSGLVWGYSDDKIAIVTDDAATSIPTPKVGSYTLENITFDMLSFLADKTLTYSIDIDKSRFFDVGGGYVQLDVQLVESAKINFIGFGSDVTNMLRPEFFKDVSGSKAKFDGPSVLYNLKYNTSNGFMYMERPRDVFYPEVMYIVGTGVGFPREPYVATLAWDFAYPHQWFFFKKVGASAFEAVVYIDQTMGFKFFRGYGWAQEEDTKNLYTVEPANLITRSAPGDLIPGPDFKAGLYTIHIDKASEVIRLTPYN
;
A
#
# COMPACT_ATOMS: atom_id res chain seq x y z
N GLU A 1 -5.53 40.03 -25.95
CA GLU A 1 -4.49 39.33 -25.20
C GLU A 1 -5.15 38.17 -24.47
N ALA A 2 -4.62 36.96 -24.60
CA ALA A 2 -5.11 35.81 -23.91
C ALA A 2 -4.05 35.34 -22.90
N THR A 3 -4.42 35.20 -21.64
CA THR A 3 -3.56 34.66 -20.59
C THR A 3 -3.90 33.18 -20.38
N LEU A 4 -2.89 32.29 -20.45
CA LEU A 4 -3.05 30.89 -20.12
C LEU A 4 -2.80 30.70 -18.62
N PRO A 5 -3.77 30.19 -17.85
CA PRO A 5 -3.55 29.92 -16.45
C PRO A 5 -2.59 28.76 -16.27
N PHE A 6 -1.78 28.79 -15.21
CA PHE A 6 -1.00 27.64 -14.79
C PHE A 6 -1.93 26.59 -14.19
N VAL A 7 -1.97 25.41 -14.78
CA VAL A 7 -2.82 24.28 -14.36
C VAL A 7 -2.01 23.01 -14.29
N ALA A 8 -2.55 21.99 -13.65
CA ALA A 8 -1.92 20.68 -13.53
C ALA A 8 -1.51 20.12 -14.90
N GLY A 9 -0.30 19.56 -14.98
CA GLY A 9 0.25 18.99 -16.21
C GLY A 9 0.78 20.01 -17.21
N PHE A 10 0.92 21.28 -16.82
CA PHE A 10 1.48 22.34 -17.66
C PHE A 10 2.88 21.97 -18.19
N GLN A 11 3.12 22.15 -19.47
CA GLN A 11 4.38 21.80 -20.13
C GLN A 11 4.99 22.99 -20.88
N ASN A 12 6.32 23.03 -20.94
CA ASN A 12 7.02 23.98 -21.80
C ASN A 12 6.73 23.68 -23.28
N GLY A 13 6.58 24.71 -24.09
CA GLY A 13 6.38 24.54 -25.51
C GLY A 13 5.94 25.79 -26.20
N ARG A 14 5.69 25.67 -27.50
CA ARG A 14 5.03 26.66 -28.32
C ARG A 14 3.70 26.07 -28.80
N PRO A 15 2.59 26.41 -28.16
CA PRO A 15 1.30 25.88 -28.57
C PRO A 15 0.92 26.45 -29.93
N VAL A 16 0.37 25.60 -30.79
CA VAL A 16 -0.34 26.08 -31.99
C VAL A 16 -1.74 26.46 -31.56
N VAL A 17 -2.06 27.75 -31.67
CA VAL A 17 -3.38 28.26 -31.33
C VAL A 17 -4.24 28.30 -32.57
N THR A 18 -5.30 27.51 -32.58
CA THR A 18 -6.32 27.55 -33.63
C THR A 18 -7.57 28.24 -33.11
N ILE A 19 -7.92 29.36 -33.65
CA ILE A 19 -9.19 30.06 -33.37
C ILE A 19 -10.23 29.55 -34.36
N LYS A 20 -11.22 28.83 -33.84
CA LYS A 20 -12.35 28.31 -34.63
C LYS A 20 -13.57 29.20 -34.45
N ALA A 21 -14.39 29.26 -35.47
CA ALA A 21 -15.67 29.98 -35.42
C ALA A 21 -15.53 31.47 -35.11
N VAL A 22 -14.63 32.16 -35.80
CA VAL A 22 -14.62 33.63 -35.83
C VAL A 22 -15.62 34.11 -36.87
N ASN A 23 -16.73 34.68 -36.42
CA ASN A 23 -17.75 35.21 -37.29
C ASN A 23 -17.47 36.73 -37.58
N ASP A 24 -17.50 37.11 -38.82
CA ASP A 24 -17.53 38.53 -39.18
C ASP A 24 -18.95 39.12 -38.92
N LEU A 25 -19.09 40.42 -39.14
CA LEU A 25 -20.38 41.09 -38.99
C LEU A 25 -21.45 40.62 -40.00
N GLY A 26 -21.08 39.90 -41.03
CA GLY A 26 -21.96 39.25 -42.00
C GLY A 26 -22.33 37.81 -41.64
N GLY A 27 -21.80 37.27 -40.52
CA GLY A 27 -22.06 35.91 -40.09
C GLY A 27 -21.19 34.84 -40.77
N ASN A 28 -20.16 35.23 -41.53
CA ASN A 28 -19.24 34.29 -42.14
C ASN A 28 -18.27 33.74 -41.09
N GLU A 29 -18.13 32.44 -41.04
CA GLU A 29 -17.23 31.76 -40.12
C GLU A 29 -15.86 31.53 -40.76
N SER A 30 -14.80 31.85 -40.02
CA SER A 30 -13.43 31.57 -40.42
C SER A 30 -12.62 30.92 -39.29
N THR A 31 -11.59 30.19 -39.69
CA THR A 31 -10.64 29.60 -38.75
C THR A 31 -9.28 30.20 -38.96
N LEU A 32 -8.69 30.74 -37.90
CA LEU A 32 -7.34 31.25 -37.88
C LEU A 32 -6.42 30.31 -37.13
N THR A 33 -5.35 29.85 -37.78
CA THR A 33 -4.28 29.07 -37.13
C THR A 33 -3.03 29.93 -37.12
N LEU A 34 -2.49 30.20 -35.93
CA LEU A 34 -1.19 30.86 -35.78
C LEU A 34 -0.09 29.81 -35.96
N ASP A 35 0.88 30.09 -36.81
CA ASP A 35 2.06 29.24 -36.99
C ASP A 35 3.03 29.35 -35.79
N GLU A 36 4.05 28.47 -35.76
CA GLU A 36 5.04 28.46 -34.68
C GLU A 36 5.77 29.82 -34.53
N ALA A 37 5.95 30.58 -35.59
CA ALA A 37 6.63 31.86 -35.55
C ALA A 37 5.79 32.94 -34.87
N ALA A 38 4.48 32.84 -34.96
CA ALA A 38 3.53 33.73 -34.32
C ALA A 38 3.11 33.30 -32.92
N SER A 39 3.42 32.06 -32.50
CA SER A 39 3.03 31.54 -31.21
C SER A 39 3.89 32.09 -30.07
N VAL A 40 3.30 32.35 -28.91
CA VAL A 40 4.02 32.75 -27.71
C VAL A 40 4.67 31.51 -27.11
N ALA A 41 5.94 31.59 -26.73
CA ALA A 41 6.58 30.54 -25.98
C ALA A 41 5.93 30.43 -24.59
N VAL A 42 5.47 29.23 -24.26
CA VAL A 42 4.91 28.93 -22.96
C VAL A 42 5.99 28.21 -22.15
N THR A 43 6.34 28.76 -21.00
CA THR A 43 7.34 28.18 -20.10
C THR A 43 6.68 27.80 -18.79
N ARG A 44 7.16 26.73 -18.20
CA ARG A 44 6.79 26.37 -16.83
C ARG A 44 7.27 27.46 -15.88
N PRO A 45 6.60 27.67 -14.73
CA PRO A 45 7.13 28.53 -13.70
C PRO A 45 8.49 28.02 -13.23
N GLU A 46 9.33 28.93 -12.77
CA GLU A 46 10.57 28.55 -12.09
C GLU A 46 10.24 27.71 -10.87
N THR A 47 11.01 26.65 -10.65
CA THR A 47 10.82 25.80 -9.48
C THR A 47 11.40 26.54 -8.27
N PRO A 48 10.61 26.84 -7.23
CA PRO A 48 11.14 27.43 -6.01
C PRO A 48 12.12 26.46 -5.33
N SER A 49 12.99 27.00 -4.49
CA SER A 49 13.90 26.16 -3.69
C SER A 49 13.18 25.44 -2.58
N GLN A 50 12.04 25.94 -2.13
CA GLN A 50 11.25 25.42 -1.02
C GLN A 50 9.79 25.77 -1.19
N LEU A 51 8.90 24.90 -0.69
CA LEU A 51 7.48 25.18 -0.48
C LEU A 51 7.14 25.09 1.02
N TYR A 52 5.94 25.51 1.36
CA TYR A 52 5.41 25.48 2.73
C TYR A 52 4.04 24.84 2.71
N LEU A 53 3.84 23.84 3.58
CA LEU A 53 2.53 23.32 3.91
C LEU A 53 2.02 24.08 5.14
N VAL A 54 0.85 24.70 5.03
CA VAL A 54 0.19 25.43 6.10
C VAL A 54 -1.14 24.76 6.40
N ASP A 55 -1.29 24.23 7.61
CA ASP A 55 -2.50 23.53 8.01
C ASP A 55 -3.60 24.45 8.60
N ASP A 56 -4.78 23.93 8.82
CA ASP A 56 -5.93 24.63 9.38
C ASP A 56 -5.80 24.96 10.88
N LEU A 57 -4.78 24.41 11.56
CA LEU A 57 -4.40 24.76 12.93
C LEU A 57 -3.38 25.90 12.98
N GLY A 58 -2.87 26.35 11.85
CA GLY A 58 -1.85 27.39 11.73
C GLY A 58 -0.42 26.88 11.89
N ASN A 59 -0.20 25.57 11.86
CA ASN A 59 1.15 25.01 11.81
C ASN A 59 1.71 25.17 10.40
N VAL A 60 3.03 25.43 10.33
CA VAL A 60 3.78 25.54 9.08
C VAL A 60 4.82 24.44 9.04
N TYR A 61 4.82 23.70 7.95
CA TYR A 61 5.81 22.65 7.67
C TYR A 61 6.57 23.02 6.40
N GLU A 62 7.88 23.12 6.52
CA GLU A 62 8.75 23.33 5.36
C GLU A 62 8.72 22.09 4.46
N MET A 63 8.77 22.32 3.15
CA MET A 63 8.80 21.26 2.15
C MET A 63 10.04 21.45 1.28
N ASP A 64 10.98 20.54 1.42
CA ASP A 64 12.22 20.55 0.61
C ASP A 64 11.99 19.88 -0.74
N LYS A 65 12.69 20.37 -1.72
CA LYS A 65 12.73 19.78 -3.05
C LYS A 65 13.34 18.37 -2.98
N GLU A 66 12.68 17.35 -3.55
CA GLU A 66 13.15 15.95 -3.47
C GLU A 66 14.43 15.69 -4.27
N SER A 67 14.71 16.49 -5.30
CA SER A 67 15.95 16.38 -6.05
C SER A 67 16.50 17.76 -6.44
N GLN A 68 17.81 17.82 -6.75
CA GLN A 68 18.46 19.04 -7.25
C GLN A 68 18.28 19.25 -8.76
N ASN A 69 17.55 18.36 -9.44
CA ASN A 69 17.27 18.51 -10.85
C ASN A 69 16.24 19.64 -11.05
N GLU A 70 16.56 20.62 -11.88
CA GLU A 70 15.69 21.75 -12.17
C GLU A 70 14.34 21.35 -12.81
N THR A 71 14.26 20.17 -13.39
CA THR A 71 13.04 19.61 -13.97
C THR A 71 12.21 18.79 -12.98
N ASP A 72 12.66 18.63 -11.76
CA ASP A 72 11.90 17.99 -10.69
C ASP A 72 11.07 19.04 -9.95
N TYR A 73 9.77 18.78 -9.89
CA TYR A 73 8.77 19.66 -9.27
C TYR A 73 8.18 19.04 -7.99
N SER A 74 8.77 17.97 -7.49
CA SER A 74 8.34 17.26 -6.28
C SER A 74 9.01 17.83 -5.03
N PHE A 75 8.19 18.07 -4.01
CA PHE A 75 8.59 18.57 -2.71
C PHE A 75 8.07 17.63 -1.62
N ARG A 76 8.81 17.53 -0.54
CA ARG A 76 8.46 16.71 0.63
C ARG A 76 8.57 17.53 1.90
N THR A 77 7.64 17.35 2.85
CA THR A 77 7.79 17.94 4.18
C THR A 77 9.09 17.49 4.82
N SER A 78 9.86 18.46 5.32
CA SER A 78 11.15 18.23 5.99
C SER A 78 10.98 17.63 7.39
N ALA A 79 9.80 17.86 8.00
CA ALA A 79 9.45 17.29 9.29
C ALA A 79 9.41 15.75 9.22
N ALA A 80 10.04 15.09 10.18
CA ALA A 80 10.04 13.65 10.32
C ALA A 80 8.74 13.09 10.88
N ASP A 81 7.80 13.95 11.31
CA ASP A 81 6.56 13.59 12.00
C ASP A 81 5.52 14.69 11.83
N LEU A 82 4.38 14.32 11.31
CA LEU A 82 3.22 15.19 11.12
C LEU A 82 2.08 14.83 12.11
N ALA A 83 2.39 14.26 13.27
CA ALA A 83 1.38 13.82 14.25
C ALA A 83 0.40 14.93 14.68
N GLY A 84 0.85 16.17 14.65
CA GLY A 84 0.03 17.35 15.00
C GLY A 84 -0.63 18.05 13.82
N ILE A 85 -0.55 17.52 12.61
CA ILE A 85 -1.14 18.18 11.43
C ILE A 85 -2.66 18.29 11.53
N GLY A 86 -3.21 19.41 11.09
CA GLY A 86 -4.64 19.65 11.00
C GLY A 86 -5.37 18.72 10.03
N ASP A 87 -6.68 18.87 9.93
CA ASP A 87 -7.51 18.04 9.01
C ASP A 87 -7.43 18.50 7.56
N HIS A 88 -6.96 19.73 7.35
CA HIS A 88 -6.80 20.32 6.01
C HIS A 88 -5.53 21.16 5.96
N PHE A 89 -4.99 21.35 4.76
CA PHE A 89 -3.81 22.19 4.54
C PHE A 89 -3.88 22.90 3.19
N LYS A 90 -3.04 23.93 3.03
CA LYS A 90 -2.67 24.55 1.76
C LYS A 90 -1.17 24.39 1.54
N VAL A 91 -0.74 24.32 0.27
CA VAL A 91 0.68 24.42 -0.08
C VAL A 91 0.92 25.82 -0.63
N ALA A 92 2.00 26.46 -0.20
CA ALA A 92 2.30 27.84 -0.61
C ALA A 92 3.78 27.99 -0.99
N GLU A 93 4.05 28.79 -2.02
CA GLU A 93 5.40 29.23 -2.38
C GLU A 93 5.99 30.19 -1.33
N LYS A 94 5.13 31.01 -0.73
CA LYS A 94 5.52 32.01 0.26
C LYS A 94 4.55 32.02 1.45
N ILE A 95 5.06 32.43 2.59
CA ILE A 95 4.26 32.60 3.82
C ILE A 95 4.53 33.98 4.45
N ILE A 96 3.50 34.55 5.08
CA ILE A 96 3.57 35.75 5.93
C ILE A 96 2.81 35.48 7.22
N ASN A 97 3.48 35.66 8.36
CA ASN A 97 2.87 35.43 9.68
C ASN A 97 2.23 34.05 9.83
N ASN A 98 2.90 32.99 9.37
CA ASN A 98 2.45 31.59 9.36
C ASN A 98 1.18 31.36 8.52
N LYS A 99 0.92 32.18 7.53
CA LYS A 99 -0.19 32.02 6.58
C LYS A 99 0.31 32.03 5.15
N PRO A 100 -0.40 31.39 4.20
CA PRO A 100 -0.09 31.50 2.79
C PRO A 100 -0.06 32.96 2.32
N ASP A 101 0.96 33.33 1.58
CA ASP A 101 1.05 34.62 0.90
C ASP A 101 0.59 34.49 -0.54
N TYR A 102 -0.57 35.03 -0.85
CA TYR A 102 -1.20 34.96 -2.17
C TYR A 102 -0.54 35.87 -3.21
N SER A 103 0.56 36.56 -2.88
CA SER A 103 1.44 37.18 -3.88
C SER A 103 2.31 36.17 -4.63
N GLY A 104 2.46 34.95 -4.11
CA GLY A 104 3.05 33.77 -4.75
C GLY A 104 2.01 32.73 -5.13
N LEU A 105 2.46 31.56 -5.59
CA LEU A 105 1.57 30.45 -5.87
C LEU A 105 1.08 29.82 -4.56
N VAL A 106 -0.23 29.60 -4.48
CA VAL A 106 -0.86 28.87 -3.38
C VAL A 106 -1.79 27.82 -3.97
N TRP A 107 -1.66 26.59 -3.50
CA TRP A 107 -2.52 25.46 -3.87
C TRP A 107 -3.48 25.15 -2.73
N GLY A 108 -4.73 25.06 -3.07
CA GLY A 108 -5.85 24.65 -2.21
C GLY A 108 -6.71 23.63 -2.93
N TYR A 109 -8.00 23.57 -2.59
CA TYR A 109 -8.94 22.60 -3.13
C TYR A 109 -10.11 23.32 -3.80
N SER A 110 -10.41 22.97 -5.03
CA SER A 110 -11.53 23.51 -5.81
C SER A 110 -12.05 22.43 -6.76
N ASP A 111 -13.37 22.29 -6.87
CA ASP A 111 -14.02 21.32 -7.76
C ASP A 111 -13.49 19.88 -7.56
N ASP A 112 -13.36 19.46 -6.30
CA ASP A 112 -12.87 18.12 -5.88
C ASP A 112 -11.45 17.78 -6.37
N LYS A 113 -10.62 18.78 -6.59
CA LYS A 113 -9.21 18.61 -6.98
C LYS A 113 -8.31 19.73 -6.43
N ILE A 114 -7.02 19.47 -6.38
CA ILE A 114 -6.03 20.49 -6.04
C ILE A 114 -5.91 21.48 -7.19
N ALA A 115 -5.96 22.77 -6.87
CA ALA A 115 -5.88 23.85 -7.81
C ALA A 115 -5.15 25.06 -7.21
N ILE A 116 -4.66 25.96 -8.04
CA ILE A 116 -4.16 27.27 -7.59
C ILE A 116 -5.34 28.09 -7.10
N VAL A 117 -5.17 28.67 -5.91
CA VAL A 117 -6.17 29.52 -5.25
C VAL A 117 -5.61 30.91 -4.99
N THR A 118 -6.49 31.91 -4.92
CA THR A 118 -6.09 33.32 -4.92
C THR A 118 -6.40 34.05 -3.63
N ASP A 119 -7.06 33.40 -2.69
CA ASP A 119 -7.43 34.00 -1.40
C ASP A 119 -7.64 32.96 -0.30
N ASP A 120 -7.82 33.44 0.92
CA ASP A 120 -7.99 32.62 2.13
C ASP A 120 -9.35 31.91 2.19
N ALA A 121 -10.35 32.39 1.47
CA ALA A 121 -11.70 31.80 1.47
C ALA A 121 -11.77 30.49 0.67
N ALA A 122 -10.74 30.23 -0.17
CA ALA A 122 -10.65 28.98 -0.91
C ALA A 122 -10.47 27.77 0.03
N THR A 123 -11.14 26.68 -0.30
CA THR A 123 -11.08 25.41 0.46
C THR A 123 -9.64 24.87 0.51
N SER A 124 -9.30 24.27 1.64
CA SER A 124 -7.99 23.63 1.84
C SER A 124 -8.02 22.17 1.39
N ILE A 125 -6.85 21.62 1.10
CA ILE A 125 -6.65 20.22 0.69
C ILE A 125 -6.89 19.33 1.92
N PRO A 126 -7.71 18.26 1.82
CA PRO A 126 -7.89 17.32 2.93
C PRO A 126 -6.58 16.61 3.28
N THR A 127 -6.25 16.53 4.56
CA THR A 127 -5.10 15.75 5.04
C THR A 127 -5.41 14.27 4.93
N PRO A 128 -4.55 13.45 4.30
CA PRO A 128 -4.78 12.02 4.09
C PRO A 128 -4.51 11.21 5.37
N LYS A 129 -5.31 11.44 6.42
CA LYS A 129 -5.21 10.71 7.70
C LYS A 129 -5.83 9.32 7.57
N VAL A 130 -5.22 8.32 8.20
CA VAL A 130 -5.71 6.94 8.24
C VAL A 130 -5.76 6.44 9.69
N GLY A 131 -6.95 6.38 10.26
CA GLY A 131 -7.18 5.81 11.60
C GLY A 131 -6.20 6.35 12.65
N SER A 132 -5.52 5.45 13.36
CA SER A 132 -4.51 5.76 14.38
C SER A 132 -3.08 5.86 13.85
N TYR A 133 -2.89 5.91 12.54
CA TYR A 133 -1.56 6.07 11.96
C TYR A 133 -1.04 7.49 12.14
N THR A 134 0.25 7.59 12.42
CA THR A 134 0.99 8.84 12.30
C THR A 134 1.39 9.03 10.83
N LEU A 135 1.02 10.16 10.25
CA LEU A 135 1.50 10.59 8.96
C LEU A 135 2.91 11.15 9.12
N GLU A 136 3.90 10.57 8.48
CA GLU A 136 5.30 10.98 8.62
C GLU A 136 5.72 12.06 7.64
N ASN A 137 5.10 12.08 6.46
CA ASN A 137 5.37 13.11 5.45
C ASN A 137 4.19 13.30 4.49
N ILE A 138 4.19 14.44 3.81
CA ILE A 138 3.38 14.71 2.62
C ILE A 138 4.34 15.11 1.50
N THR A 139 4.15 14.53 0.33
CA THR A 139 4.83 14.96 -0.90
C THR A 139 3.86 15.74 -1.77
N PHE A 140 4.34 16.78 -2.42
CA PHE A 140 3.57 17.60 -3.34
C PHE A 140 4.33 17.78 -4.64
N ASP A 141 3.71 17.45 -5.76
CA ASP A 141 4.24 17.72 -7.09
C ASP A 141 3.55 18.99 -7.66
N MET A 142 4.31 20.07 -7.75
CA MET A 142 3.79 21.36 -8.12
C MET A 142 3.38 21.43 -9.62
N LEU A 143 3.75 20.46 -10.44
CA LEU A 143 3.37 20.37 -11.85
C LEU A 143 2.10 19.55 -12.07
N SER A 144 1.98 18.42 -11.41
CA SER A 144 0.81 17.54 -11.53
C SER A 144 -0.30 17.86 -10.53
N PHE A 145 -0.02 18.71 -9.53
CA PHE A 145 -0.91 19.04 -8.41
C PHE A 145 -1.34 17.78 -7.61
N LEU A 146 -0.41 16.85 -7.40
CA LEU A 146 -0.64 15.66 -6.58
C LEU A 146 0.06 15.82 -5.24
N ALA A 147 -0.67 15.55 -4.16
CA ALA A 147 -0.19 15.65 -2.77
C ALA A 147 0.07 14.29 -2.11
N ASP A 148 -0.05 13.19 -2.85
CA ASP A 148 -0.11 11.84 -2.30
C ASP A 148 0.83 10.83 -2.95
N LYS A 149 1.81 11.28 -3.75
CA LYS A 149 2.71 10.38 -4.49
C LYS A 149 3.50 9.40 -3.61
N THR A 150 3.83 9.79 -2.38
CA THR A 150 4.59 8.94 -1.46
C THR A 150 4.27 9.28 -0.01
N LEU A 151 3.07 8.93 0.44
CA LEU A 151 2.70 9.05 1.84
C LEU A 151 3.41 7.95 2.64
N THR A 152 4.03 8.34 3.74
CA THR A 152 4.63 7.39 4.68
C THR A 152 3.87 7.44 5.99
N TYR A 153 3.42 6.28 6.42
CA TYR A 153 2.69 6.10 7.68
C TYR A 153 3.50 5.26 8.66
N SER A 154 3.33 5.53 9.95
CA SER A 154 3.83 4.66 11.00
C SER A 154 2.73 4.33 12.01
N ILE A 155 2.86 3.17 12.67
CA ILE A 155 1.96 2.73 13.73
C ILE A 155 2.73 1.90 14.76
N ASP A 156 2.34 2.06 16.04
CA ASP A 156 2.78 1.20 17.12
C ASP A 156 1.81 0.03 17.31
N ILE A 157 2.33 -1.18 17.19
CA ILE A 157 1.64 -2.42 17.58
C ILE A 157 2.09 -2.78 18.99
N ASP A 158 1.33 -2.36 19.98
CA ASP A 158 1.63 -2.58 21.40
C ASP A 158 0.99 -3.88 21.89
N LYS A 159 1.80 -4.78 22.43
CA LYS A 159 1.35 -6.06 22.99
C LYS A 159 0.29 -5.89 24.07
N SER A 160 0.32 -4.81 24.85
CA SER A 160 -0.66 -4.55 25.91
C SER A 160 -2.08 -4.32 25.40
N ARG A 161 -2.26 -4.03 24.10
CA ARG A 161 -3.56 -3.83 23.43
C ARG A 161 -4.18 -5.14 22.95
N PHE A 162 -3.44 -6.24 23.00
CA PHE A 162 -3.96 -7.55 22.60
C PHE A 162 -4.85 -8.13 23.68
N PHE A 163 -5.99 -8.69 23.29
CA PHE A 163 -6.93 -9.35 24.17
C PHE A 163 -6.89 -10.88 23.98
N ASP A 164 -7.18 -11.61 25.04
CA ASP A 164 -7.19 -13.08 25.04
C ASP A 164 -8.33 -13.62 24.17
N VAL A 165 -8.01 -14.55 23.27
CA VAL A 165 -8.96 -15.26 22.41
C VAL A 165 -8.95 -16.77 22.64
N GLY A 166 -8.28 -17.23 23.69
CA GLY A 166 -8.17 -18.64 24.07
C GLY A 166 -7.09 -19.40 23.29
N GLY A 167 -6.84 -20.66 23.69
CA GLY A 167 -5.87 -21.54 23.02
C GLY A 167 -4.41 -21.07 23.09
N GLY A 168 -4.07 -20.17 24.00
CA GLY A 168 -2.73 -19.58 24.10
C GLY A 168 -2.49 -18.42 23.12
N TYR A 169 -3.55 -17.85 22.53
CA TYR A 169 -3.49 -16.73 21.61
C TYR A 169 -4.05 -15.44 22.21
N VAL A 170 -3.37 -14.35 21.94
CA VAL A 170 -3.91 -13.00 22.12
C VAL A 170 -4.05 -12.32 20.77
N GLN A 171 -5.05 -11.45 20.58
CA GLN A 171 -5.42 -10.86 19.29
C GLN A 171 -5.48 -9.34 19.36
N LEU A 172 -5.07 -8.69 18.27
CA LEU A 172 -5.33 -7.28 17.99
C LEU A 172 -5.97 -7.16 16.61
N ASP A 173 -7.13 -6.50 16.55
CA ASP A 173 -7.76 -6.13 15.29
C ASP A 173 -7.23 -4.78 14.86
N VAL A 174 -6.59 -4.70 13.69
CA VAL A 174 -5.92 -3.50 13.23
C VAL A 174 -6.02 -3.35 11.72
N GLN A 175 -6.36 -2.14 11.29
CA GLN A 175 -6.18 -1.73 9.89
C GLN A 175 -4.69 -1.62 9.62
N LEU A 176 -4.12 -2.47 8.76
CA LEU A 176 -2.75 -2.31 8.27
C LEU A 176 -2.77 -1.58 6.94
N VAL A 177 -1.78 -0.73 6.70
CA VAL A 177 -1.60 0.07 5.50
C VAL A 177 -0.33 -0.36 4.79
N GLU A 178 -0.43 -0.64 3.50
CA GLU A 178 0.70 -1.03 2.67
C GLU A 178 1.83 0.02 2.76
N SER A 179 3.04 -0.47 2.83
CA SER A 179 4.26 0.33 3.00
C SER A 179 4.41 1.07 4.33
N ALA A 180 3.46 0.94 5.27
CA ALA A 180 3.58 1.57 6.58
C ALA A 180 4.73 0.97 7.40
N LYS A 181 5.40 1.83 8.17
CA LYS A 181 6.37 1.42 9.18
C LYS A 181 5.63 0.98 10.44
N ILE A 182 6.01 -0.16 10.97
CA ILE A 182 5.43 -0.72 12.18
C ILE A 182 6.51 -0.84 13.24
N ASN A 183 6.22 -0.36 14.44
CA ASN A 183 7.04 -0.56 15.61
C ASN A 183 6.31 -1.50 16.58
N PHE A 184 6.92 -2.64 16.89
CA PHE A 184 6.35 -3.67 17.78
C PHE A 184 6.81 -3.42 19.22
N ILE A 185 5.90 -2.97 20.08
CA ILE A 185 6.16 -2.64 21.48
C ILE A 185 5.78 -3.83 22.38
N GLY A 186 6.70 -4.22 23.27
CA GLY A 186 6.47 -5.29 24.24
C GLY A 186 6.64 -6.71 23.71
N PHE A 187 7.17 -6.91 22.49
CA PHE A 187 7.44 -8.21 21.89
C PHE A 187 8.91 -8.64 21.95
N GLY A 188 9.77 -7.83 22.56
CA GLY A 188 11.21 -8.04 22.62
C GLY A 188 11.99 -7.08 21.73
N SER A 189 13.31 -7.22 21.71
CA SER A 189 14.21 -6.33 20.95
C SER A 189 14.39 -6.74 19.50
N ASP A 190 13.98 -7.96 19.12
CA ASP A 190 14.07 -8.50 17.77
C ASP A 190 12.80 -9.31 17.45
N VAL A 191 12.06 -8.87 16.43
CA VAL A 191 10.82 -9.49 16.00
C VAL A 191 10.98 -10.32 14.71
N THR A 192 12.21 -10.50 14.23
CA THR A 192 12.47 -11.21 12.96
C THR A 192 11.85 -12.59 12.93
N ASN A 193 12.00 -13.38 14.01
CA ASN A 193 11.45 -14.72 14.09
C ASN A 193 9.95 -14.77 14.43
N MET A 194 9.36 -13.65 14.81
CA MET A 194 7.95 -13.54 15.12
C MET A 194 7.09 -13.33 13.86
N LEU A 195 7.65 -12.68 12.85
CA LEU A 195 6.88 -12.15 11.71
C LEU A 195 6.92 -13.08 10.49
N ARG A 196 5.89 -13.02 9.68
CA ARG A 196 5.78 -13.71 8.39
C ARG A 196 6.45 -12.88 7.30
N PRO A 197 7.48 -13.41 6.61
CA PRO A 197 8.33 -12.63 5.70
C PRO A 197 7.61 -12.14 4.43
N GLU A 198 6.49 -12.76 4.03
CA GLU A 198 5.69 -12.30 2.90
C GLU A 198 4.88 -11.04 3.22
N PHE A 199 4.56 -10.80 4.51
CA PHE A 199 3.82 -9.62 4.95
C PHE A 199 4.70 -8.52 5.53
N PHE A 200 5.90 -8.85 5.99
CA PHE A 200 6.76 -7.89 6.67
C PHE A 200 8.15 -7.89 6.05
N LYS A 201 8.59 -6.71 5.62
CA LYS A 201 9.89 -6.46 5.01
C LYS A 201 10.72 -5.54 5.89
N ASP A 202 12.00 -5.41 5.57
CA ASP A 202 12.93 -4.49 6.22
C ASP A 202 12.93 -4.65 7.76
N VAL A 203 12.79 -5.90 8.24
CA VAL A 203 12.71 -6.17 9.68
C VAL A 203 14.05 -5.88 10.33
N SER A 204 14.05 -5.01 11.33
CA SER A 204 15.24 -4.61 12.08
C SER A 204 14.90 -4.30 13.53
N GLY A 205 15.40 -5.10 14.46
CA GLY A 205 15.05 -4.98 15.87
C GLY A 205 13.55 -5.15 16.09
N SER A 206 12.89 -4.17 16.70
CA SER A 206 11.44 -4.17 16.93
C SER A 206 10.62 -3.55 15.78
N LYS A 207 11.24 -3.26 14.64
CA LYS A 207 10.59 -2.53 13.52
C LYS A 207 10.50 -3.38 12.27
N ALA A 208 9.46 -3.12 11.48
CA ALA A 208 9.25 -3.72 10.17
C ALA A 208 8.48 -2.76 9.26
N LYS A 209 8.51 -3.03 7.95
CA LYS A 209 7.64 -2.41 6.96
C LYS A 209 6.55 -3.41 6.57
N PHE A 210 5.30 -2.99 6.56
CA PHE A 210 4.19 -3.82 6.11
C PHE A 210 4.15 -3.87 4.57
N ASP A 211 4.03 -5.08 4.03
CA ASP A 211 4.03 -5.37 2.59
C ASP A 211 2.82 -6.22 2.21
N GLY A 212 1.64 -5.82 2.64
CA GLY A 212 0.37 -6.48 2.33
C GLY A 212 -0.71 -5.47 1.96
N PRO A 213 -1.87 -5.93 1.46
CA PRO A 213 -3.01 -5.06 1.16
C PRO A 213 -3.44 -4.20 2.34
N SER A 214 -3.88 -2.96 2.05
CA SER A 214 -4.35 -1.98 3.06
C SER A 214 -5.76 -2.31 3.54
N VAL A 215 -5.89 -3.24 4.47
CA VAL A 215 -7.15 -3.78 4.98
C VAL A 215 -7.10 -4.09 6.47
N LEU A 216 -8.27 -4.40 7.05
CA LEU A 216 -8.36 -4.89 8.44
C LEU A 216 -7.79 -6.31 8.55
N TYR A 217 -6.89 -6.51 9.51
CA TYR A 217 -6.33 -7.81 9.89
C TYR A 217 -6.61 -8.13 11.36
N ASN A 218 -6.72 -9.41 11.67
CA ASN A 218 -6.64 -9.93 13.02
C ASN A 218 -5.19 -10.44 13.21
N LEU A 219 -4.40 -9.74 14.00
CA LEU A 219 -3.06 -10.18 14.40
C LEU A 219 -3.20 -11.09 15.61
N LYS A 220 -2.77 -12.34 15.51
CA LYS A 220 -2.87 -13.33 16.59
C LYS A 220 -1.47 -13.77 17.04
N TYR A 221 -1.07 -13.28 18.19
CA TYR A 221 0.20 -13.66 18.80
C TYR A 221 0.04 -14.89 19.68
N ASN A 222 0.81 -15.95 19.37
CA ASN A 222 0.87 -17.13 20.21
C ASN A 222 1.85 -16.89 21.36
N THR A 223 1.36 -16.91 22.59
CA THR A 223 2.16 -16.62 23.79
C THR A 223 3.16 -17.72 24.14
N SER A 224 2.98 -18.92 23.59
CA SER A 224 3.83 -20.08 23.89
C SER A 224 5.05 -20.17 22.97
N ASN A 225 4.91 -19.85 21.67
CA ASN A 225 5.99 -19.96 20.69
C ASN A 225 6.49 -18.61 20.17
N GLY A 226 5.78 -17.53 20.48
CA GLY A 226 6.18 -16.18 20.06
C GLY A 226 5.89 -15.84 18.59
N PHE A 227 5.06 -16.59 17.87
CA PHE A 227 4.75 -16.34 16.48
C PHE A 227 3.52 -15.46 16.32
N MET A 228 3.58 -14.54 15.35
CA MET A 228 2.50 -13.65 14.95
C MET A 228 1.78 -14.22 13.73
N TYR A 229 0.63 -14.84 13.95
CA TYR A 229 -0.26 -15.29 12.89
C TYR A 229 -1.13 -14.12 12.42
N MET A 230 -1.52 -14.18 11.17
CA MET A 230 -2.37 -13.16 10.55
C MET A 230 -3.57 -13.81 9.89
N GLU A 231 -4.72 -13.17 9.99
CA GLU A 231 -5.92 -13.53 9.25
C GLU A 231 -6.76 -12.27 8.94
N ARG A 232 -7.74 -12.46 8.08
CA ARG A 232 -8.84 -11.50 7.88
C ARG A 232 -10.01 -11.90 8.78
N PRO A 233 -10.98 -10.99 9.04
CA PRO A 233 -12.25 -11.38 9.65
C PRO A 233 -12.86 -12.60 8.96
N ARG A 234 -13.48 -13.49 9.74
CA ARG A 234 -13.95 -14.82 9.27
C ARG A 234 -15.09 -14.79 8.27
N ASP A 235 -15.76 -13.67 8.12
CA ASP A 235 -16.80 -13.37 7.13
C ASP A 235 -16.25 -12.86 5.79
N VAL A 236 -14.93 -12.75 5.67
CA VAL A 236 -14.26 -12.38 4.43
C VAL A 236 -13.93 -13.64 3.62
N PHE A 237 -14.29 -13.61 2.33
CA PHE A 237 -14.11 -14.73 1.40
C PHE A 237 -13.31 -14.31 0.16
N TYR A 238 -13.00 -15.27 -0.72
CA TYR A 238 -12.43 -14.97 -2.04
C TYR A 238 -13.28 -13.91 -2.78
N PRO A 239 -12.68 -12.95 -3.47
CA PRO A 239 -11.27 -12.84 -3.86
C PRO A 239 -10.34 -12.16 -2.84
N GLU A 240 -10.76 -11.95 -1.62
CA GLU A 240 -9.97 -11.22 -0.62
C GLU A 240 -9.11 -12.14 0.25
N VAL A 241 -9.44 -13.43 0.32
CA VAL A 241 -8.73 -14.41 1.16
C VAL A 241 -8.50 -15.73 0.45
N MET A 242 -7.43 -16.41 0.85
CA MET A 242 -7.15 -17.82 0.58
C MET A 242 -6.48 -18.42 1.81
N TYR A 243 -6.83 -19.65 2.14
CA TYR A 243 -6.26 -20.41 3.26
C TYR A 243 -5.72 -21.75 2.82
N ILE A 244 -4.74 -22.25 3.55
CA ILE A 244 -4.26 -23.64 3.47
C ILE A 244 -4.63 -24.37 4.77
N VAL A 245 -5.14 -25.59 4.66
CA VAL A 245 -5.46 -26.45 5.78
C VAL A 245 -4.95 -27.86 5.50
N GLY A 246 -4.35 -28.51 6.50
CA GLY A 246 -3.81 -29.85 6.33
C GLY A 246 -2.72 -30.21 7.34
N THR A 247 -1.76 -31.02 6.94
CA THR A 247 -0.63 -31.49 7.76
C THR A 247 0.70 -31.12 7.12
N GLY A 248 1.78 -31.14 7.91
CA GLY A 248 3.15 -30.96 7.44
C GLY A 248 3.48 -29.56 6.94
N VAL A 249 2.69 -28.55 7.30
CA VAL A 249 2.92 -27.14 6.98
C VAL A 249 2.98 -26.35 8.27
N GLY A 250 3.98 -25.53 8.44
CA GLY A 250 4.22 -24.78 9.66
C GLY A 250 4.55 -23.31 9.43
N PHE A 251 4.66 -22.55 10.53
CA PHE A 251 5.12 -21.17 10.52
C PHE A 251 6.54 -21.11 9.92
N PRO A 252 6.88 -20.08 9.12
CA PRO A 252 8.15 -20.03 8.39
C PRO A 252 9.37 -19.75 9.29
N ARG A 253 9.60 -20.58 10.29
CA ARG A 253 10.73 -20.53 11.23
C ARG A 253 11.17 -21.93 11.61
N GLU A 254 12.37 -22.28 11.22
CA GLU A 254 13.05 -23.51 11.54
C GLU A 254 13.70 -23.42 12.94
N PRO A 255 13.75 -24.48 13.71
CA PRO A 255 13.22 -25.83 13.43
C PRO A 255 11.76 -26.04 13.85
N TYR A 256 11.03 -24.98 14.16
CA TYR A 256 9.66 -25.10 14.64
C TYR A 256 8.69 -25.42 13.51
N VAL A 257 8.06 -26.58 13.59
CA VAL A 257 6.97 -26.98 12.72
C VAL A 257 5.69 -27.05 13.53
N ALA A 258 4.79 -26.09 13.36
CA ALA A 258 3.43 -26.22 13.81
C ALA A 258 2.71 -27.16 12.84
N THR A 259 2.47 -28.39 13.25
CA THR A 259 1.68 -29.32 12.44
C THR A 259 0.29 -28.75 12.29
N LEU A 260 -0.09 -28.36 11.06
CA LEU A 260 -1.49 -28.09 10.78
C LEU A 260 -2.27 -29.38 11.04
N ALA A 261 -3.33 -29.29 11.81
CA ALA A 261 -4.33 -30.33 11.85
C ALA A 261 -5.41 -29.97 10.83
N TRP A 262 -6.12 -30.96 10.31
CA TRP A 262 -7.28 -30.76 9.45
C TRP A 262 -8.44 -30.13 10.26
N ASP A 263 -8.30 -28.86 10.59
CA ASP A 263 -9.26 -28.11 11.40
C ASP A 263 -9.14 -26.60 11.15
N PHE A 264 -10.17 -25.83 11.55
CA PHE A 264 -10.22 -24.38 11.52
C PHE A 264 -10.31 -23.75 12.93
N ALA A 265 -10.10 -24.50 14.00
CA ALA A 265 -10.31 -24.01 15.35
C ALA A 265 -9.28 -22.93 15.76
N TYR A 266 -8.01 -23.15 15.44
CA TYR A 266 -6.91 -22.30 15.88
C TYR A 266 -5.98 -21.87 14.72
N PRO A 267 -5.28 -20.71 14.83
CA PRO A 267 -4.41 -20.19 13.78
C PRO A 267 -3.25 -21.10 13.37
N HIS A 268 -2.80 -22.00 14.23
CA HIS A 268 -1.75 -22.96 13.89
C HIS A 268 -2.25 -24.16 13.07
N GLN A 269 -3.55 -24.27 12.84
CA GLN A 269 -4.17 -25.36 12.09
C GLN A 269 -4.48 -24.99 10.64
N TRP A 270 -4.29 -23.73 10.29
CA TRP A 270 -4.49 -23.20 8.95
C TRP A 270 -3.57 -22.00 8.71
N PHE A 271 -3.24 -21.72 7.42
CA PHE A 271 -2.45 -20.57 7.05
C PHE A 271 -3.22 -19.65 6.11
N PHE A 272 -3.19 -18.38 6.45
CA PHE A 272 -3.71 -17.31 5.63
C PHE A 272 -2.67 -16.88 4.58
N PHE A 273 -3.09 -16.69 3.32
CA PHE A 273 -2.25 -16.24 2.23
C PHE A 273 -2.26 -14.73 2.10
N LYS A 274 -1.13 -14.15 1.74
CA LYS A 274 -1.04 -12.77 1.25
C LYS A 274 -1.64 -12.71 -0.16
N LYS A 275 -2.57 -11.78 -0.39
CA LYS A 275 -3.05 -11.45 -1.73
C LYS A 275 -1.98 -10.64 -2.46
N VAL A 276 -1.49 -11.11 -3.60
CA VAL A 276 -0.44 -10.47 -4.41
C VAL A 276 -0.91 -10.04 -5.79
N GLY A 277 -2.16 -10.29 -6.13
CA GLY A 277 -2.79 -9.91 -7.38
C GLY A 277 -4.31 -10.05 -7.31
N ALA A 278 -5.01 -9.78 -8.38
CA ALA A 278 -6.48 -9.88 -8.43
C ALA A 278 -6.97 -11.30 -8.10
N SER A 279 -6.26 -12.33 -8.56
CA SER A 279 -6.56 -13.77 -8.37
C SER A 279 -5.39 -14.55 -7.77
N ALA A 280 -4.28 -13.88 -7.44
CA ALA A 280 -3.04 -14.51 -7.02
C ALA A 280 -2.77 -14.31 -5.53
N PHE A 281 -2.25 -15.37 -4.90
CA PHE A 281 -1.98 -15.42 -3.47
C PHE A 281 -0.66 -16.12 -3.19
N GLU A 282 0.04 -15.72 -2.13
CA GLU A 282 1.30 -16.31 -1.71
C GLU A 282 1.35 -16.53 -0.19
N ALA A 283 2.03 -17.59 0.21
CA ALA A 283 2.41 -17.82 1.59
C ALA A 283 3.82 -18.40 1.68
N VAL A 284 4.62 -17.89 2.62
CA VAL A 284 5.90 -18.50 2.98
C VAL A 284 5.68 -19.41 4.17
N VAL A 285 6.03 -20.68 4.03
CA VAL A 285 5.75 -21.73 5.02
C VAL A 285 6.94 -22.68 5.13
N TYR A 286 7.12 -23.27 6.31
CA TYR A 286 7.96 -24.47 6.44
C TYR A 286 7.10 -25.69 6.10
N ILE A 287 7.61 -26.55 5.22
CA ILE A 287 6.93 -27.78 4.80
C ILE A 287 7.82 -28.98 5.12
N ASP A 288 7.26 -30.00 5.73
CA ASP A 288 7.94 -31.28 5.99
C ASP A 288 7.43 -32.43 5.11
N GLN A 289 8.03 -33.60 5.28
CA GLN A 289 7.72 -34.81 4.50
C GLN A 289 6.31 -35.38 4.75
N THR A 290 5.62 -34.90 5.78
CA THR A 290 4.25 -35.34 6.11
C THR A 290 3.18 -34.44 5.47
N MET A 291 3.57 -33.53 4.57
CA MET A 291 2.64 -32.58 3.98
C MET A 291 1.48 -33.30 3.30
N GLY A 292 0.28 -32.81 3.63
CA GLY A 292 -0.96 -33.18 2.99
C GLY A 292 -1.96 -32.07 3.25
N PHE A 293 -2.28 -31.24 2.23
CA PHE A 293 -3.08 -30.06 2.45
C PHE A 293 -3.94 -29.69 1.25
N LYS A 294 -4.94 -28.84 1.50
CA LYS A 294 -5.83 -28.24 0.50
C LYS A 294 -5.97 -26.75 0.70
N PHE A 295 -6.54 -26.09 -0.31
CA PHE A 295 -6.83 -24.66 -0.27
C PHE A 295 -8.32 -24.39 -0.04
N PHE A 296 -8.60 -23.23 0.60
CA PHE A 296 -9.94 -22.81 0.95
C PHE A 296 -10.15 -21.32 0.63
N ARG A 297 -11.26 -20.99 -0.01
CA ARG A 297 -11.66 -19.62 -0.41
C ARG A 297 -12.21 -18.78 0.74
N GLY A 298 -12.25 -19.30 1.93
CA GLY A 298 -12.80 -18.67 3.11
C GLY A 298 -12.69 -19.60 4.31
N TYR A 299 -13.15 -19.12 5.45
CA TYR A 299 -13.13 -19.89 6.68
C TYR A 299 -14.21 -20.99 6.65
N GLY A 300 -13.80 -22.25 6.79
CA GLY A 300 -14.67 -23.41 6.91
C GLY A 300 -14.63 -24.38 5.72
N TRP A 301 -15.01 -25.62 5.98
CA TRP A 301 -14.92 -26.76 5.07
C TRP A 301 -15.69 -26.59 3.75
N ALA A 302 -16.82 -25.89 3.77
CA ALA A 302 -17.62 -25.63 2.58
C ALA A 302 -16.93 -24.71 1.55
N GLN A 303 -15.78 -24.13 1.92
CA GLN A 303 -15.02 -23.18 1.11
C GLN A 303 -13.81 -23.83 0.40
N GLU A 304 -13.75 -25.17 0.33
CA GLU A 304 -12.66 -25.87 -0.38
C GLU A 304 -12.51 -25.38 -1.81
N GLU A 305 -11.28 -25.00 -2.20
CA GLU A 305 -10.91 -24.66 -3.56
C GLU A 305 -10.43 -25.89 -4.32
N ASP A 306 -10.57 -25.88 -5.64
CA ASP A 306 -10.11 -26.92 -6.55
C ASP A 306 -10.65 -28.33 -6.21
N THR A 307 -11.91 -28.40 -5.77
CA THR A 307 -12.59 -29.68 -5.45
C THR A 307 -12.58 -30.68 -6.60
N LYS A 308 -12.34 -30.22 -7.84
CA LYS A 308 -12.26 -31.06 -9.04
C LYS A 308 -10.82 -31.36 -9.47
N ASN A 309 -9.82 -30.92 -8.70
CA ASN A 309 -8.39 -31.10 -9.00
C ASN A 309 -7.98 -30.56 -10.38
N LEU A 310 -8.52 -29.43 -10.79
CA LEU A 310 -8.30 -28.84 -12.11
C LEU A 310 -6.98 -28.07 -12.22
N TYR A 311 -6.45 -27.60 -11.08
CA TYR A 311 -5.24 -26.78 -11.09
C TYR A 311 -4.02 -27.59 -11.48
N THR A 312 -3.19 -27.02 -12.33
CA THR A 312 -1.83 -27.49 -12.59
C THR A 312 -0.97 -27.31 -11.35
N VAL A 313 -0.28 -28.36 -10.92
CA VAL A 313 0.61 -28.34 -9.75
C VAL A 313 2.05 -28.43 -10.22
N GLU A 314 2.89 -27.47 -9.84
CA GLU A 314 4.26 -27.37 -10.34
C GLU A 314 5.29 -26.87 -9.31
N PRO A 315 6.54 -27.29 -9.43
CA PRO A 315 6.98 -28.37 -10.35
C PRO A 315 6.59 -29.74 -9.77
N ALA A 316 6.22 -30.69 -10.64
CA ALA A 316 5.70 -31.99 -10.25
C ALA A 316 6.69 -32.87 -9.45
N ASN A 317 7.97 -32.58 -9.54
CA ASN A 317 9.00 -33.25 -8.74
C ASN A 317 9.05 -32.76 -7.29
N LEU A 318 8.52 -31.57 -6.95
CA LEU A 318 8.44 -31.06 -5.59
C LEU A 318 7.06 -31.28 -4.96
N ILE A 319 5.99 -31.14 -5.74
CA ILE A 319 4.62 -31.23 -5.23
C ILE A 319 3.73 -31.96 -6.24
N THR A 320 2.85 -32.81 -5.73
CA THR A 320 1.92 -33.60 -6.54
C THR A 320 0.57 -33.75 -5.84
N ARG A 321 -0.36 -34.53 -6.41
CA ARG A 321 -1.67 -34.79 -5.81
C ARG A 321 -1.83 -36.26 -5.40
N SER A 322 -2.46 -36.47 -4.23
CA SER A 322 -2.99 -37.78 -3.85
C SER A 322 -4.29 -38.10 -4.59
N ALA A 323 -4.75 -39.33 -4.49
CA ALA A 323 -6.04 -39.74 -5.08
C ALA A 323 -7.25 -38.94 -4.58
N PRO A 324 -7.36 -38.56 -3.28
CA PRO A 324 -8.42 -37.66 -2.80
C PRO A 324 -8.19 -36.17 -3.12
N GLY A 325 -7.08 -35.81 -3.79
CA GLY A 325 -6.81 -34.46 -4.22
C GLY A 325 -5.97 -33.61 -3.28
N ASP A 326 -5.46 -34.17 -2.18
CA ASP A 326 -4.53 -33.45 -1.29
C ASP A 326 -3.22 -33.19 -2.03
N LEU A 327 -2.62 -32.03 -1.76
CA LEU A 327 -1.27 -31.74 -2.23
C LEU A 327 -0.26 -32.41 -1.30
N ILE A 328 0.57 -33.25 -1.90
CA ILE A 328 1.52 -34.13 -1.21
C ILE A 328 2.93 -33.97 -1.78
N PRO A 329 4.01 -34.44 -1.10
CA PRO A 329 5.36 -34.36 -1.59
C PRO A 329 5.53 -35.04 -2.94
N GLY A 330 6.25 -34.37 -3.87
CA GLY A 330 6.78 -34.98 -5.08
C GLY A 330 8.06 -35.79 -4.79
N PRO A 331 8.60 -36.52 -5.79
CA PRO A 331 9.72 -37.42 -5.59
C PRO A 331 11.03 -36.75 -5.12
N ASP A 332 11.25 -35.49 -5.48
CA ASP A 332 12.47 -34.75 -5.12
C ASP A 332 12.24 -33.76 -3.97
N PHE A 333 11.08 -33.80 -3.34
CA PHE A 333 10.75 -32.89 -2.25
C PHE A 333 11.70 -33.08 -1.05
N LYS A 334 12.14 -31.98 -0.48
CA LYS A 334 12.91 -31.93 0.76
C LYS A 334 12.22 -30.99 1.74
N ALA A 335 12.20 -31.37 3.02
CA ALA A 335 11.69 -30.49 4.05
C ALA A 335 12.47 -29.16 4.09
N GLY A 336 11.78 -28.05 4.23
CA GLY A 336 12.37 -26.72 4.24
C GLY A 336 11.37 -25.57 4.09
N LEU A 337 11.91 -24.37 3.89
CA LEU A 337 11.09 -23.19 3.63
C LEU A 337 10.71 -23.12 2.16
N TYR A 338 9.45 -22.83 1.93
CA TYR A 338 8.90 -22.69 0.58
C TYR A 338 7.94 -21.49 0.49
N THR A 339 7.91 -20.89 -0.69
CA THR A 339 6.79 -20.07 -1.12
C THR A 339 5.79 -20.94 -1.84
N ILE A 340 4.55 -20.91 -1.38
CA ILE A 340 3.41 -21.46 -2.12
C ILE A 340 2.74 -20.30 -2.83
N HIS A 341 2.65 -20.39 -4.15
CA HIS A 341 1.90 -19.45 -4.98
C HIS A 341 0.68 -20.15 -5.57
N ILE A 342 -0.50 -19.54 -5.47
CA ILE A 342 -1.71 -20.00 -6.12
C ILE A 342 -2.27 -18.86 -6.97
N ASP A 343 -2.48 -19.12 -8.26
CA ASP A 343 -3.17 -18.21 -9.16
C ASP A 343 -4.42 -18.88 -9.71
N LYS A 344 -5.57 -18.36 -9.30
CA LYS A 344 -6.87 -18.89 -9.67
C LYS A 344 -7.24 -18.58 -11.14
N ALA A 345 -6.74 -17.50 -11.73
CA ALA A 345 -7.05 -17.15 -13.10
C ALA A 345 -6.36 -18.08 -14.11
N SER A 346 -5.12 -18.48 -13.82
CA SER A 346 -4.37 -19.45 -14.62
C SER A 346 -4.54 -20.89 -14.16
N GLU A 347 -5.22 -21.13 -13.03
CA GLU A 347 -5.39 -22.44 -12.39
C GLU A 347 -4.04 -23.13 -12.12
N VAL A 348 -3.10 -22.39 -11.51
CA VAL A 348 -1.75 -22.86 -11.20
C VAL A 348 -1.47 -22.80 -9.71
N ILE A 349 -0.91 -23.89 -9.18
CA ILE A 349 -0.30 -23.96 -7.85
C ILE A 349 1.19 -24.21 -8.03
N ARG A 350 2.01 -23.31 -7.51
CA ARG A 350 3.47 -23.42 -7.63
C ARG A 350 4.14 -23.47 -6.25
N LEU A 351 5.06 -24.43 -6.10
CA LEU A 351 5.93 -24.55 -4.92
C LEU A 351 7.35 -24.16 -5.31
N THR A 352 7.91 -23.16 -4.62
CA THR A 352 9.28 -22.68 -4.88
C THR A 352 10.07 -22.64 -3.58
N PRO A 353 11.31 -23.19 -3.51
CA PRO A 353 12.15 -23.01 -2.32
C PRO A 353 12.30 -21.52 -1.99
N TYR A 354 12.15 -21.19 -0.71
CA TYR A 354 12.34 -19.83 -0.21
C TYR A 354 13.78 -19.67 0.31
N ASN A 355 14.57 -18.75 -0.28
CA ASN A 355 15.97 -18.49 0.02
C ASN A 355 16.16 -17.22 0.86
#